data_3caba36f66e0d21db1501e32305681a2
#
_entry.id   3caba36f66e0d21db1501e32305681a2
#
_cell.length_a   1.000
_cell.length_b   1.000
_cell.length_c   1.000
_cell.angle_alpha   90.00
_cell.angle_beta   90.00
_cell.angle_gamma   90.00
#
_symmetry.space_group_name_H-M   'P 1'
#
loop_
_entity.id
_entity.type
_entity.pdbx_description
1 polymer ?
#
loop_
_entity_poly.entity_id
_entity_poly.type
_entity_poly.pdbx_seq_one_letter_code
_entity_poly.pdbx_strand_id
1 'polypeptide(L)'
;MKTLNRMLAFGLSLASLSVAGSTCVQAKDTGNLTSETVEFYNYWKEKYIVNNKYTDSNQYYVWYSDTPYSDNTAGVEVTVSEAHGYGMLITAAMAEYDDSAKEIFDGMYLYYKAHPSEIGPNLMAWQQQDNGSAIVDASGADSATDGDMDIAYALLMADSVWGSDGNINYKQSAIDVINDIMEYEVNKEDWILQLGDWAYWTKEGDAEYSATRASDFIVQYMPVFAEVTGDDRWLNVYNSTYAIINSIVDEYKTGILPDFIVKDSATGKFIPSPPNFLESDYDGYYYYNSCRTPWRISMDYLINGNEDAKKFADTITDFISEKTGGDPSEIKAGYKLDGTPIEDYDDLCFTAPFMLAAACGDNKEWHNAVRETAVDYGEDVYFGDTIKMLCLIVDDGGWIVPETDGNTDETVLGDVNKDGKFSIADVVTMQNYLLGRETLADWKAGDVNNDNIIDVFDLCRMKNMVLSQLK
;
A
#
# COMPACT_ATOMS: atom_id res chain seq x y z
N MET A 1 36.46 60.64 -16.31
CA MET A 1 36.08 61.56 -15.25
C MET A 1 34.58 61.33 -14.96
N LYS A 2 34.26 61.06 -13.70
CA LYS A 2 32.95 60.88 -13.01
C LYS A 2 32.25 59.56 -13.16
N THR A 3 32.58 58.67 -12.26
CA THR A 3 31.82 57.64 -11.63
C THR A 3 30.42 58.09 -11.20
N LEU A 4 29.41 57.24 -11.43
CA LEU A 4 28.14 57.32 -10.66
C LEU A 4 27.73 55.91 -10.19
N ASN A 5 27.85 55.72 -8.88
CA ASN A 5 27.35 54.60 -8.12
C ASN A 5 25.82 54.53 -8.24
N ARG A 6 25.27 53.35 -8.56
CA ARG A 6 23.89 53.02 -8.25
C ARG A 6 23.88 51.89 -7.20
N MET A 7 23.50 52.27 -5.99
CA MET A 7 23.06 51.36 -4.94
C MET A 7 21.70 50.75 -5.37
N LEU A 8 21.67 49.46 -5.50
CA LEU A 8 20.41 48.71 -5.49
C LEU A 8 20.07 48.35 -4.05
N ALA A 9 19.00 48.94 -3.55
CA ALA A 9 18.36 48.51 -2.32
C ALA A 9 17.58 47.24 -2.58
N PHE A 10 17.99 46.12 -1.97
CA PHE A 10 17.17 44.92 -1.87
C PHE A 10 16.14 45.13 -0.76
N GLY A 11 14.90 45.28 -1.16
CA GLY A 11 13.78 45.20 -0.25
C GLY A 11 13.53 43.74 0.13
N LEU A 12 13.78 43.37 1.39
CA LEU A 12 13.25 42.15 1.97
C LEU A 12 11.73 42.31 2.13
N SER A 13 10.96 41.63 1.30
CA SER A 13 9.57 41.36 1.61
C SER A 13 9.54 40.13 2.53
N LEU A 14 9.24 40.31 3.80
CA LEU A 14 8.82 39.22 4.68
C LEU A 14 7.48 38.69 4.13
N ALA A 15 7.54 37.57 3.45
CA ALA A 15 6.36 36.73 3.26
C ALA A 15 6.17 35.97 4.58
N SER A 16 5.14 36.34 5.33
CA SER A 16 4.64 35.53 6.43
C SER A 16 4.08 34.24 5.83
N LEU A 17 4.84 33.14 5.86
CA LEU A 17 4.29 31.80 5.71
C LEU A 17 3.39 31.57 6.93
N SER A 18 2.08 31.63 6.70
CA SER A 18 1.13 30.97 7.58
C SER A 18 1.37 29.47 7.44
N VAL A 19 1.93 28.86 8.47
CA VAL A 19 1.91 27.43 8.67
C VAL A 19 0.44 27.05 8.74
N ALA A 20 -0.12 26.57 7.64
CA ALA A 20 -1.32 25.78 7.67
C ALA A 20 -0.95 24.52 8.46
N GLY A 21 -1.48 24.41 9.66
CA GLY A 21 -1.33 23.20 10.46
C GLY A 21 -1.81 22.04 9.63
N SER A 22 -0.93 21.09 9.37
CA SER A 22 -1.32 19.75 8.96
C SER A 22 -2.30 19.27 10.02
N THR A 23 -3.57 19.29 9.71
CA THR A 23 -4.52 18.45 10.42
C THR A 23 -4.15 17.04 10.02
N CYS A 24 -3.32 16.36 10.87
CA CYS A 24 -3.37 14.92 10.93
C CYS A 24 -4.86 14.57 10.85
N VAL A 25 -5.26 13.86 9.83
CA VAL A 25 -6.54 13.17 9.83
C VAL A 25 -6.40 12.17 10.97
N GLN A 26 -6.89 12.55 12.17
CA GLN A 26 -7.06 11.57 13.24
C GLN A 26 -7.78 10.39 12.63
N ALA A 27 -7.29 9.19 12.92
CA ALA A 27 -8.02 7.97 12.69
C ALA A 27 -9.47 8.23 13.07
N LYS A 28 -10.35 8.25 12.08
CA LYS A 28 -11.75 8.55 12.28
C LYS A 28 -12.26 7.44 13.18
N ASP A 29 -13.04 7.79 14.18
CA ASP A 29 -13.77 6.83 15.02
C ASP A 29 -14.26 5.68 14.13
N THR A 30 -13.66 4.49 14.28
CA THR A 30 -13.95 3.30 13.50
C THR A 30 -15.34 2.83 13.89
N GLY A 31 -16.38 3.30 13.25
CA GLY A 31 -17.69 2.93 13.72
C GLY A 31 -18.88 3.36 12.88
N ASN A 32 -18.73 3.68 11.60
CA ASN A 32 -19.89 4.03 10.77
C ASN A 32 -19.69 3.67 9.29
N LEU A 33 -19.42 2.39 9.01
CA LEU A 33 -19.63 1.92 7.64
C LEU A 33 -21.08 2.16 7.25
N THR A 34 -21.32 2.53 6.02
CA THR A 34 -22.69 2.69 5.52
C THR A 34 -23.42 1.34 5.52
N SER A 35 -24.76 1.37 5.59
CA SER A 35 -25.56 0.15 5.47
C SER A 35 -25.30 -0.58 4.14
N GLU A 36 -25.06 0.16 3.08
CA GLU A 36 -24.74 -0.38 1.75
C GLU A 36 -23.44 -1.19 1.76
N THR A 37 -22.40 -0.68 2.41
CA THR A 37 -21.10 -1.39 2.55
C THR A 37 -21.27 -2.67 3.37
N VAL A 38 -22.01 -2.62 4.48
CA VAL A 38 -22.27 -3.81 5.31
C VAL A 38 -23.15 -4.84 4.58
N GLU A 39 -24.16 -4.40 3.83
CA GLU A 39 -25.00 -5.30 3.01
C GLU A 39 -24.17 -5.95 1.90
N PHE A 40 -23.30 -5.18 1.23
CA PHE A 40 -22.42 -5.71 0.19
C PHE A 40 -21.38 -6.68 0.78
N TYR A 41 -20.83 -6.41 1.97
CA TYR A 41 -19.96 -7.37 2.67
C TYR A 41 -20.67 -8.70 2.93
N ASN A 42 -21.92 -8.69 3.40
CA ASN A 42 -22.66 -9.92 3.66
C ASN A 42 -22.85 -10.75 2.39
N TYR A 43 -23.18 -10.08 1.27
CA TYR A 43 -23.24 -10.72 -0.04
C TYR A 43 -21.88 -11.30 -0.45
N TRP A 44 -20.80 -10.50 -0.37
CA TRP A 44 -19.46 -10.91 -0.74
C TRP A 44 -19.00 -12.11 0.09
N LYS A 45 -19.21 -12.07 1.41
CA LYS A 45 -18.88 -13.17 2.33
C LYS A 45 -19.61 -14.46 1.97
N GLU A 46 -20.92 -14.39 1.73
CA GLU A 46 -21.74 -15.57 1.38
C GLU A 46 -21.31 -16.18 0.06
N LYS A 47 -20.90 -15.35 -0.90
CA LYS A 47 -20.54 -15.79 -2.26
C LYS A 47 -19.13 -16.35 -2.37
N TYR A 48 -18.17 -15.74 -1.68
CA TYR A 48 -16.74 -16.00 -1.93
C TYR A 48 -15.98 -16.66 -0.79
N ILE A 49 -16.48 -16.64 0.44
CA ILE A 49 -15.79 -17.32 1.55
C ILE A 49 -16.20 -18.78 1.56
N VAL A 50 -15.21 -19.67 1.38
CA VAL A 50 -15.42 -21.13 1.30
C VAL A 50 -14.59 -21.84 2.35
N ASN A 51 -15.23 -22.77 3.07
CA ASN A 51 -14.55 -23.67 3.99
C ASN A 51 -13.91 -24.84 3.21
N ASN A 52 -12.65 -25.15 3.55
CA ASN A 52 -11.95 -26.28 2.95
C ASN A 52 -12.54 -27.61 3.40
N LYS A 53 -13.34 -28.22 2.55
CA LYS A 53 -14.07 -29.49 2.81
C LYS A 53 -13.16 -30.72 3.04
N TYR A 54 -11.88 -30.61 2.74
CA TYR A 54 -10.95 -31.73 2.80
C TYR A 54 -10.14 -31.79 4.12
N THR A 55 -10.36 -30.86 5.03
CA THR A 55 -9.65 -30.81 6.30
C THR A 55 -10.60 -30.57 7.48
N ASP A 56 -10.27 -31.13 8.65
CA ASP A 56 -10.98 -30.89 9.90
C ASP A 56 -10.49 -29.61 10.62
N SER A 57 -9.50 -28.91 10.06
CA SER A 57 -8.83 -27.77 10.71
C SER A 57 -9.54 -26.42 10.55
N ASN A 58 -10.77 -26.42 10.08
CA ASN A 58 -11.57 -25.20 9.87
C ASN A 58 -10.82 -24.14 9.03
N GLN A 59 -10.25 -24.53 7.89
CA GLN A 59 -9.59 -23.65 6.96
C GLN A 59 -10.60 -22.97 6.04
N TYR A 60 -10.39 -21.67 5.78
CA TYR A 60 -11.17 -20.91 4.81
C TYR A 60 -10.27 -20.36 3.72
N TYR A 61 -10.83 -20.21 2.50
CA TYR A 61 -10.21 -19.51 1.38
C TYR A 61 -11.24 -18.69 0.61
N VAL A 62 -10.79 -17.77 -0.22
CA VAL A 62 -11.65 -16.98 -1.10
C VAL A 62 -11.79 -17.69 -2.43
N TRP A 63 -13.00 -18.02 -2.81
CA TRP A 63 -13.34 -18.52 -4.14
C TRP A 63 -13.24 -17.40 -5.18
N TYR A 64 -12.31 -17.50 -6.13
CA TYR A 64 -11.98 -16.41 -7.05
C TYR A 64 -12.57 -16.58 -8.47
N SER A 65 -13.42 -17.60 -8.69
CA SER A 65 -13.99 -17.88 -9.99
C SER A 65 -15.36 -17.22 -10.17
N ASP A 66 -15.66 -16.86 -11.40
CA ASP A 66 -16.96 -16.28 -11.81
C ASP A 66 -18.10 -17.30 -11.81
N THR A 67 -17.75 -18.59 -11.79
CA THR A 67 -18.76 -19.64 -11.66
C THR A 67 -19.17 -19.81 -10.21
N PRO A 68 -20.46 -20.02 -9.91
CA PRO A 68 -20.89 -20.29 -8.53
C PRO A 68 -20.13 -21.50 -7.96
N TYR A 69 -19.65 -21.33 -6.72
CA TYR A 69 -19.01 -22.44 -6.01
C TYR A 69 -19.97 -23.63 -5.90
N SER A 70 -19.46 -24.82 -6.14
CA SER A 70 -20.21 -26.08 -5.97
C SER A 70 -19.27 -27.16 -5.46
N ASP A 71 -19.82 -28.25 -4.88
CA ASP A 71 -19.03 -29.40 -4.42
C ASP A 71 -18.31 -30.18 -5.54
N ASN A 72 -18.49 -29.79 -6.80
CA ASN A 72 -17.89 -30.44 -7.96
C ASN A 72 -16.82 -29.55 -8.60
N THR A 73 -15.81 -29.18 -7.83
CA THR A 73 -14.69 -28.30 -8.26
C THR A 73 -13.43 -29.09 -8.64
N ALA A 74 -13.48 -30.40 -8.76
CA ALA A 74 -12.33 -31.23 -9.07
C ALA A 74 -11.67 -30.83 -10.41
N GLY A 75 -10.37 -30.48 -10.37
CA GLY A 75 -9.58 -30.04 -11.52
C GLY A 75 -9.72 -28.55 -11.83
N VAL A 76 -10.26 -27.74 -10.89
CA VAL A 76 -10.44 -26.29 -11.03
C VAL A 76 -9.51 -25.56 -10.06
N GLU A 77 -8.88 -24.50 -10.53
CA GLU A 77 -8.20 -23.53 -9.66
C GLU A 77 -9.26 -22.86 -8.77
N VAL A 78 -8.99 -22.81 -7.47
CA VAL A 78 -10.00 -22.40 -6.48
C VAL A 78 -9.70 -21.04 -5.85
N THR A 79 -8.43 -20.67 -5.76
CA THR A 79 -8.01 -19.38 -5.18
C THR A 79 -6.57 -19.04 -5.61
N VAL A 80 -6.23 -17.77 -5.42
CA VAL A 80 -4.86 -17.22 -5.57
C VAL A 80 -4.50 -16.43 -4.33
N SER A 81 -3.19 -16.18 -4.10
CA SER A 81 -2.71 -15.42 -2.94
C SER A 81 -3.26 -13.99 -2.89
N GLU A 82 -3.47 -13.35 -4.03
CA GLU A 82 -4.18 -12.04 -4.13
C GLU A 82 -5.57 -12.13 -3.49
N ALA A 83 -6.37 -13.11 -3.92
CA ALA A 83 -7.72 -13.32 -3.39
C ALA A 83 -7.71 -13.58 -1.88
N HIS A 84 -6.70 -14.32 -1.44
CA HIS A 84 -6.51 -14.65 -0.04
C HIS A 84 -6.16 -13.42 0.79
N GLY A 85 -5.20 -12.62 0.34
CA GLY A 85 -4.83 -11.34 0.95
C GLY A 85 -6.01 -10.38 1.05
N TYR A 86 -6.76 -10.20 -0.04
CA TYR A 86 -7.99 -9.39 -0.04
C TYR A 86 -9.01 -9.89 0.98
N GLY A 87 -9.24 -11.20 1.03
CA GLY A 87 -10.17 -11.79 2.00
C GLY A 87 -9.76 -11.54 3.45
N MET A 88 -8.48 -11.66 3.76
CA MET A 88 -7.96 -11.36 5.08
C MET A 88 -8.11 -9.87 5.43
N LEU A 89 -7.80 -8.95 4.51
CA LEU A 89 -8.00 -7.52 4.72
C LEU A 89 -9.47 -7.16 4.98
N ILE A 90 -10.37 -7.64 4.12
CA ILE A 90 -11.82 -7.41 4.26
C ILE A 90 -12.31 -7.96 5.60
N THR A 91 -11.96 -9.20 5.93
CA THR A 91 -12.44 -9.86 7.15
C THR A 91 -11.95 -9.14 8.42
N ALA A 92 -10.69 -8.68 8.44
CA ALA A 92 -10.18 -7.91 9.56
C ALA A 92 -10.88 -6.55 9.70
N ALA A 93 -11.09 -5.83 8.59
CA ALA A 93 -11.78 -4.54 8.58
C ALA A 93 -13.25 -4.64 9.02
N MET A 94 -13.89 -5.78 8.76
CA MET A 94 -15.30 -6.04 9.10
C MET A 94 -15.52 -6.64 10.49
N ALA A 95 -14.48 -6.72 11.32
CA ALA A 95 -14.54 -7.37 12.64
C ALA A 95 -15.62 -6.81 13.58
N GLU A 96 -15.92 -5.51 13.52
CA GLU A 96 -16.98 -4.89 14.34
C GLU A 96 -18.40 -5.18 13.83
N TYR A 97 -18.53 -5.64 12.58
CA TYR A 97 -19.82 -5.88 11.93
C TYR A 97 -20.15 -7.36 11.74
N ASP A 98 -19.20 -8.26 12.05
CA ASP A 98 -19.34 -9.69 11.85
C ASP A 98 -18.73 -10.50 13.01
N ASP A 99 -19.57 -11.04 13.86
CA ASP A 99 -19.16 -11.89 14.98
C ASP A 99 -18.34 -13.13 14.54
N SER A 100 -18.45 -13.56 13.27
CA SER A 100 -17.69 -14.67 12.69
C SER A 100 -16.35 -14.26 12.09
N ALA A 101 -16.05 -12.97 11.99
CA ALA A 101 -14.86 -12.46 11.30
C ALA A 101 -13.56 -13.08 11.82
N LYS A 102 -13.40 -13.17 13.16
CA LYS A 102 -12.20 -13.78 13.74
C LYS A 102 -12.06 -15.27 13.37
N GLU A 103 -13.13 -16.04 13.40
CA GLU A 103 -13.11 -17.47 13.03
C GLU A 103 -12.71 -17.64 11.56
N ILE A 104 -13.27 -16.81 10.67
CA ILE A 104 -12.96 -16.84 9.25
C ILE A 104 -11.50 -16.44 9.01
N PHE A 105 -11.04 -15.36 9.66
CA PHE A 105 -9.65 -14.90 9.55
C PHE A 105 -8.66 -15.96 10.05
N ASP A 106 -8.90 -16.54 11.23
CA ASP A 106 -8.07 -17.61 11.79
C ASP A 106 -8.03 -18.82 10.82
N GLY A 107 -9.15 -19.14 10.18
CA GLY A 107 -9.23 -20.19 9.20
C GLY A 107 -8.48 -19.86 7.89
N MET A 108 -8.49 -18.61 7.45
CA MET A 108 -7.65 -18.15 6.33
C MET A 108 -6.16 -18.20 6.71
N TYR A 109 -5.80 -17.80 7.93
CA TYR A 109 -4.43 -17.93 8.40
C TYR A 109 -3.95 -19.40 8.37
N LEU A 110 -4.78 -20.34 8.81
CA LEU A 110 -4.45 -21.78 8.77
C LEU A 110 -4.33 -22.29 7.33
N TYR A 111 -5.14 -21.77 6.42
CA TYR A 111 -5.05 -22.12 5.00
C TYR A 111 -3.73 -21.59 4.38
N TYR A 112 -3.43 -20.31 4.57
CA TYR A 112 -2.18 -19.69 4.13
C TYR A 112 -0.95 -20.49 4.64
N LYS A 113 -0.91 -20.82 5.93
CA LYS A 113 0.20 -21.62 6.52
C LYS A 113 0.28 -23.05 5.98
N ALA A 114 -0.79 -23.60 5.39
CA ALA A 114 -0.80 -24.92 4.76
C ALA A 114 -0.29 -24.87 3.30
N HIS A 115 -0.18 -23.70 2.69
CA HIS A 115 0.22 -23.49 1.31
C HIS A 115 1.41 -22.49 1.20
N PRO A 116 2.57 -22.80 1.83
CA PRO A 116 3.74 -21.93 1.74
C PRO A 116 4.39 -22.00 0.37
N SER A 117 5.04 -20.90 -0.05
CA SER A 117 5.96 -20.95 -1.18
C SER A 117 7.12 -21.93 -0.94
N GLU A 118 7.64 -22.56 -1.99
CA GLU A 118 8.85 -23.39 -1.93
C GLU A 118 10.15 -22.57 -1.84
N ILE A 119 10.09 -21.23 -2.04
CA ILE A 119 11.22 -20.30 -2.04
C ILE A 119 11.24 -19.48 -0.75
N GLY A 120 10.26 -18.61 -0.54
CA GLY A 120 10.08 -17.83 0.68
C GLY A 120 9.15 -18.56 1.65
N PRO A 121 9.65 -19.20 2.73
CA PRO A 121 8.86 -20.14 3.53
C PRO A 121 7.70 -19.53 4.31
N ASN A 122 7.67 -18.20 4.46
CA ASN A 122 6.55 -17.48 5.05
C ASN A 122 5.65 -16.79 4.01
N LEU A 123 5.99 -16.89 2.72
CA LEU A 123 5.15 -16.41 1.61
C LEU A 123 4.14 -17.48 1.21
N MET A 124 3.08 -17.09 0.51
CA MET A 124 2.04 -18.02 0.06
C MET A 124 2.26 -18.44 -1.38
N ALA A 125 2.14 -19.74 -1.68
CA ALA A 125 2.06 -20.23 -3.05
C ALA A 125 0.89 -19.53 -3.77
N TRP A 126 1.17 -18.95 -4.96
CA TRP A 126 0.27 -17.99 -5.59
C TRP A 126 -1.08 -18.56 -6.02
N GLN A 127 -1.18 -19.87 -6.30
CA GLN A 127 -2.41 -20.48 -6.79
C GLN A 127 -2.64 -21.88 -6.23
N GLN A 128 -3.88 -22.18 -5.86
CA GLN A 128 -4.30 -23.52 -5.40
C GLN A 128 -5.41 -24.09 -6.28
N GLN A 129 -5.42 -25.42 -6.39
CA GLN A 129 -6.35 -26.21 -7.19
C GLN A 129 -7.01 -27.31 -6.36
N ASP A 130 -8.32 -27.52 -6.58
CA ASP A 130 -9.03 -28.71 -6.06
C ASP A 130 -8.74 -29.92 -6.97
N ASN A 131 -8.04 -30.94 -6.44
CA ASN A 131 -7.75 -32.16 -7.21
C ASN A 131 -8.80 -33.26 -7.02
N GLY A 132 -9.92 -32.97 -6.34
CA GLY A 132 -10.99 -33.91 -6.04
C GLY A 132 -10.79 -34.74 -4.76
N SER A 133 -9.66 -34.56 -4.06
CA SER A 133 -9.35 -35.22 -2.79
C SER A 133 -8.64 -34.29 -1.78
N ALA A 134 -8.09 -33.18 -2.23
CA ALA A 134 -7.42 -32.15 -1.45
C ALA A 134 -7.37 -30.86 -2.27
N ILE A 135 -7.17 -29.74 -1.59
CA ILE A 135 -6.67 -28.53 -2.21
C ILE A 135 -5.14 -28.63 -2.23
N VAL A 136 -4.53 -28.39 -3.40
CA VAL A 136 -3.09 -28.52 -3.62
C VAL A 136 -2.56 -27.29 -4.34
N ASP A 137 -1.27 -27.01 -4.18
CA ASP A 137 -0.65 -25.91 -4.91
C ASP A 137 -0.56 -26.24 -6.40
N ALA A 138 -0.98 -25.30 -7.23
CA ALA A 138 -0.92 -25.41 -8.68
C ALA A 138 0.45 -24.90 -9.17
N SER A 139 0.87 -25.39 -10.29
CA SER A 139 2.10 -25.09 -11.04
C SER A 139 3.09 -24.12 -10.41
N GLY A 140 4.10 -24.66 -9.70
CA GLY A 140 5.28 -23.92 -9.30
C GLY A 140 5.35 -23.57 -7.83
N ALA A 141 4.31 -23.58 -7.04
CA ALA A 141 4.33 -23.26 -5.60
C ALA A 141 5.29 -22.09 -5.24
N ASP A 142 5.42 -21.12 -6.13
CA ASP A 142 6.09 -19.83 -5.93
C ASP A 142 5.06 -18.75 -5.55
N SER A 143 5.52 -17.60 -5.08
CA SER A 143 4.64 -16.53 -4.57
C SER A 143 4.29 -15.47 -5.62
N ALA A 144 3.36 -14.58 -5.26
CA ALA A 144 3.07 -13.35 -5.96
C ALA A 144 3.02 -12.19 -4.97
N THR A 145 3.83 -11.16 -5.24
CA THR A 145 4.17 -10.11 -4.29
C THR A 145 2.97 -9.32 -3.75
N ASP A 146 1.95 -9.03 -4.59
CA ASP A 146 0.74 -8.32 -4.15
C ASP A 146 -0.03 -9.10 -3.08
N GLY A 147 -0.17 -10.43 -3.25
CA GLY A 147 -0.83 -11.28 -2.27
C GLY A 147 -0.09 -11.32 -0.94
N ASP A 148 1.23 -11.46 -0.95
CA ASP A 148 2.04 -11.51 0.26
C ASP A 148 2.07 -10.17 1.00
N MET A 149 2.13 -9.04 0.28
CA MET A 149 2.00 -7.70 0.86
C MET A 149 0.66 -7.54 1.60
N ASP A 150 -0.45 -7.97 0.98
CA ASP A 150 -1.79 -7.88 1.57
C ASP A 150 -1.96 -8.83 2.77
N ILE A 151 -1.43 -10.06 2.71
CA ILE A 151 -1.43 -11.01 3.83
C ILE A 151 -0.66 -10.41 5.02
N ALA A 152 0.53 -9.85 4.77
CA ALA A 152 1.34 -9.22 5.81
C ALA A 152 0.60 -8.07 6.50
N TYR A 153 -0.01 -7.18 5.72
CA TYR A 153 -0.75 -6.05 6.27
C TYR A 153 -2.03 -6.48 7.00
N ALA A 154 -2.76 -7.47 6.46
CA ALA A 154 -3.93 -8.03 7.12
C ALA A 154 -3.61 -8.68 8.48
N LEU A 155 -2.45 -9.32 8.60
CA LEU A 155 -1.96 -9.86 9.87
C LEU A 155 -1.68 -8.74 10.89
N LEU A 156 -1.15 -7.60 10.46
CA LEU A 156 -0.98 -6.42 11.33
C LEU A 156 -2.33 -5.82 11.75
N MET A 157 -3.31 -5.77 10.83
CA MET A 157 -4.68 -5.37 11.17
C MET A 157 -5.28 -6.32 12.21
N ALA A 158 -5.09 -7.63 12.05
CA ALA A 158 -5.56 -8.64 13.00
C ALA A 158 -4.93 -8.50 14.39
N ASP A 159 -3.64 -8.17 14.45
CA ASP A 159 -2.97 -7.84 15.72
C ASP A 159 -3.64 -6.65 16.42
N SER A 160 -3.93 -5.58 15.68
CA SER A 160 -4.60 -4.39 16.19
C SER A 160 -6.04 -4.67 16.68
N VAL A 161 -6.76 -5.57 16.01
CA VAL A 161 -8.18 -5.89 16.32
C VAL A 161 -8.30 -6.92 17.42
N TRP A 162 -7.52 -8.00 17.38
CA TRP A 162 -7.69 -9.18 18.24
C TRP A 162 -6.50 -9.45 19.16
N GLY A 163 -5.38 -8.74 18.96
CA GLY A 163 -4.14 -8.96 19.70
C GLY A 163 -3.42 -10.25 19.33
N SER A 164 -2.16 -10.35 19.72
CA SER A 164 -1.27 -11.48 19.37
C SER A 164 -0.95 -12.41 20.57
N ASP A 165 -1.63 -12.23 21.70
CA ASP A 165 -1.43 -13.05 22.90
C ASP A 165 -2.19 -14.40 22.88
N GLY A 166 -2.94 -14.67 21.78
CA GLY A 166 -3.78 -15.85 21.63
C GLY A 166 -3.04 -17.07 21.06
N ASN A 167 -3.80 -17.97 20.42
CA ASN A 167 -3.25 -19.16 19.76
C ASN A 167 -2.43 -18.80 18.50
N ILE A 168 -2.72 -17.68 17.87
CA ILE A 168 -2.03 -17.15 16.70
C ILE A 168 -1.35 -15.84 17.12
N ASN A 169 -0.05 -15.76 16.90
CA ASN A 169 0.70 -14.51 17.05
C ASN A 169 0.72 -13.81 15.68
N TYR A 170 -0.33 -13.02 15.40
CA TYR A 170 -0.49 -12.32 14.12
C TYR A 170 0.67 -11.37 13.85
N LYS A 171 1.11 -10.61 14.85
CA LYS A 171 2.22 -9.67 14.71
C LYS A 171 3.51 -10.35 14.29
N GLN A 172 3.92 -11.44 14.97
CA GLN A 172 5.13 -12.16 14.58
C GLN A 172 5.00 -12.77 13.20
N SER A 173 3.82 -13.33 12.87
CA SER A 173 3.57 -13.87 11.53
C SER A 173 3.67 -12.79 10.45
N ALA A 174 3.17 -11.58 10.71
CA ALA A 174 3.33 -10.45 9.80
C ALA A 174 4.80 -10.08 9.60
N ILE A 175 5.56 -9.98 10.69
CA ILE A 175 7.00 -9.68 10.66
C ILE A 175 7.76 -10.73 9.84
N ASP A 176 7.41 -12.00 10.01
CA ASP A 176 8.05 -13.10 9.27
C ASP A 176 7.77 -12.97 7.76
N VAL A 177 6.53 -12.66 7.35
CA VAL A 177 6.16 -12.40 5.94
C VAL A 177 6.89 -11.17 5.40
N ILE A 178 6.86 -10.05 6.11
CA ILE A 178 7.52 -8.80 5.70
C ILE A 178 9.02 -9.00 5.48
N ASN A 179 9.67 -9.78 6.34
CA ASN A 179 11.08 -10.11 6.20
C ASN A 179 11.35 -10.99 4.98
N ASP A 180 10.48 -11.95 4.69
CA ASP A 180 10.61 -12.82 3.52
C ASP A 180 10.36 -12.03 2.22
N ILE A 181 9.37 -11.12 2.16
CA ILE A 181 9.19 -10.20 1.03
C ILE A 181 10.49 -9.42 0.78
N MET A 182 11.05 -8.79 1.82
CA MET A 182 12.31 -8.05 1.70
C MET A 182 13.45 -8.95 1.22
N GLU A 183 13.50 -10.21 1.62
CA GLU A 183 14.59 -11.11 1.22
C GLU A 183 14.41 -11.67 -0.19
N TYR A 184 13.21 -12.08 -0.58
CA TYR A 184 12.95 -12.88 -1.78
C TYR A 184 12.24 -12.11 -2.90
N GLU A 185 11.55 -11.02 -2.61
CA GLU A 185 10.72 -10.28 -3.57
C GLU A 185 11.18 -8.83 -3.81
N VAL A 186 12.26 -8.37 -3.14
CA VAL A 186 12.82 -7.05 -3.37
C VAL A 186 14.14 -7.16 -4.13
N ASN A 187 14.23 -6.52 -5.30
CA ASN A 187 15.50 -6.26 -5.96
C ASN A 187 16.26 -5.17 -5.21
N LYS A 188 17.32 -5.55 -4.51
CA LYS A 188 18.10 -4.67 -3.63
C LYS A 188 19.09 -3.76 -4.38
N GLU A 189 19.22 -3.89 -5.70
CA GLU A 189 20.02 -2.96 -6.52
C GLU A 189 19.19 -1.74 -6.93
N ASP A 190 17.94 -1.99 -7.32
CA ASP A 190 17.01 -0.95 -7.78
C ASP A 190 15.99 -0.55 -6.71
N TRP A 191 15.88 -1.29 -5.62
CA TRP A 191 14.90 -1.13 -4.55
C TRP A 191 13.46 -1.14 -5.08
N ILE A 192 13.15 -2.13 -5.93
CA ILE A 192 11.81 -2.34 -6.46
C ILE A 192 11.24 -3.66 -5.94
N LEU A 193 9.92 -3.73 -5.82
CA LEU A 193 9.20 -4.99 -5.68
C LEU A 193 9.30 -5.76 -6.99
N GLN A 194 9.70 -7.02 -6.92
CA GLN A 194 9.70 -7.96 -8.05
C GLN A 194 8.31 -8.63 -8.16
N LEU A 195 8.11 -9.44 -9.16
CA LEU A 195 6.80 -10.02 -9.52
C LEU A 195 6.36 -11.18 -8.61
N GLY A 196 7.27 -11.71 -7.82
CA GLY A 196 7.13 -12.81 -6.89
C GLY A 196 8.49 -13.35 -6.50
N ASP A 197 8.54 -14.28 -5.55
CA ASP A 197 9.79 -14.84 -5.04
C ASP A 197 10.57 -15.70 -6.07
N TRP A 198 9.93 -16.18 -7.13
CA TRP A 198 10.59 -16.84 -8.25
C TRP A 198 11.61 -15.94 -8.97
N ALA A 199 11.41 -14.60 -8.91
CA ALA A 199 12.36 -13.63 -9.44
C ALA A 199 13.68 -13.59 -8.67
N TYR A 200 13.74 -14.11 -7.44
CA TYR A 200 14.97 -14.25 -6.63
C TYR A 200 16.11 -14.99 -7.36
N TRP A 201 15.76 -15.91 -8.27
CA TRP A 201 16.75 -16.65 -9.06
C TRP A 201 17.17 -15.96 -10.36
N THR A 202 16.56 -14.83 -10.69
CA THR A 202 16.95 -14.02 -11.84
C THR A 202 18.22 -13.21 -11.54
N LYS A 203 18.86 -12.68 -12.56
CA LYS A 203 20.10 -11.91 -12.45
C LYS A 203 20.12 -10.79 -13.46
N GLU A 204 21.01 -9.82 -13.28
CA GLU A 204 21.22 -8.75 -14.24
C GLU A 204 21.34 -9.26 -15.67
N GLY A 205 20.47 -8.77 -16.54
CA GLY A 205 20.34 -9.18 -17.95
C GLY A 205 19.16 -10.10 -18.25
N ASP A 206 18.55 -10.71 -17.26
CA ASP A 206 17.26 -11.39 -17.40
C ASP A 206 16.14 -10.32 -17.42
N ALA A 207 15.09 -10.54 -18.22
CA ALA A 207 14.05 -9.51 -18.43
C ALA A 207 13.27 -9.17 -17.16
N GLU A 208 13.09 -10.18 -16.30
CA GLU A 208 12.31 -10.08 -15.07
C GLU A 208 13.13 -9.55 -13.87
N TYR A 209 14.47 -9.50 -13.99
CA TYR A 209 15.35 -9.09 -12.87
C TYR A 209 15.04 -7.69 -12.33
N SER A 210 14.87 -6.73 -13.23
CA SER A 210 14.49 -5.35 -12.92
C SER A 210 13.11 -5.03 -13.51
N ALA A 211 12.14 -5.90 -13.23
CA ALA A 211 10.75 -5.73 -13.58
C ALA A 211 9.88 -5.61 -12.34
N THR A 212 8.82 -4.82 -12.44
CA THR A 212 7.84 -4.64 -11.38
C THR A 212 6.44 -4.54 -11.97
N ARG A 213 5.41 -4.78 -11.18
CA ARG A 213 4.01 -4.74 -11.56
C ARG A 213 3.31 -3.61 -10.82
N ALA A 214 2.51 -2.81 -11.52
CA ALA A 214 1.89 -1.63 -10.90
C ALA A 214 0.84 -1.98 -9.83
N SER A 215 0.26 -3.18 -9.84
CA SER A 215 -0.61 -3.67 -8.76
C SER A 215 0.08 -3.78 -7.42
N ASP A 216 1.42 -3.97 -7.45
CA ASP A 216 2.25 -4.15 -6.26
C ASP A 216 2.67 -2.80 -5.65
N PHE A 217 2.29 -1.67 -6.27
CA PHE A 217 2.56 -0.32 -5.74
C PHE A 217 1.65 0.02 -4.56
N ILE A 218 1.69 -0.83 -3.54
CA ILE A 218 0.94 -0.69 -2.29
C ILE A 218 1.75 0.17 -1.33
N VAL A 219 2.03 1.40 -1.76
CA VAL A 219 2.98 2.31 -1.11
C VAL A 219 2.62 2.64 0.33
N GLN A 220 1.32 2.67 0.65
CA GLN A 220 0.84 2.96 2.00
C GLN A 220 1.34 1.95 3.06
N TYR A 221 1.65 0.70 2.67
CA TYR A 221 2.12 -0.33 3.60
C TYR A 221 3.60 -0.19 3.97
N MET A 222 4.42 0.33 3.07
CA MET A 222 5.88 0.30 3.21
C MET A 222 6.42 1.05 4.43
N PRO A 223 5.90 2.25 4.80
CA PRO A 223 6.30 2.91 6.05
C PRO A 223 5.92 2.10 7.31
N VAL A 224 4.74 1.43 7.29
CA VAL A 224 4.31 0.55 8.38
C VAL A 224 5.23 -0.67 8.50
N PHE A 225 5.63 -1.27 7.38
CA PHE A 225 6.58 -2.38 7.36
C PHE A 225 7.95 -1.98 7.89
N ALA A 226 8.44 -0.78 7.53
CA ALA A 226 9.68 -0.23 8.08
C ALA A 226 9.60 -0.09 9.61
N GLU A 227 8.50 0.43 10.12
CA GLU A 227 8.31 0.69 11.55
C GLU A 227 8.20 -0.62 12.35
N VAL A 228 7.33 -1.55 11.91
CA VAL A 228 7.08 -2.81 12.62
C VAL A 228 8.31 -3.72 12.65
N THR A 229 9.11 -3.73 11.58
CA THR A 229 10.31 -4.57 11.50
C THR A 229 11.57 -3.85 11.97
N GLY A 230 11.56 -2.53 12.05
CA GLY A 230 12.76 -1.72 12.26
C GLY A 230 13.73 -1.75 11.07
N ASP A 231 13.24 -2.08 9.87
CA ASP A 231 14.04 -2.22 8.66
C ASP A 231 13.82 -1.04 7.70
N ASP A 232 14.68 -0.04 7.79
CA ASP A 232 14.62 1.18 6.96
C ASP A 232 14.83 0.91 5.44
N ARG A 233 15.17 -0.32 5.02
CA ARG A 233 15.24 -0.69 3.59
C ARG A 233 13.88 -0.53 2.90
N TRP A 234 12.79 -0.68 3.63
CA TRP A 234 11.44 -0.40 3.11
C TRP A 234 11.25 1.03 2.64
N LEU A 235 11.94 2.00 3.26
CA LEU A 235 11.90 3.40 2.80
C LEU A 235 12.64 3.58 1.46
N ASN A 236 13.64 2.75 1.16
CA ASN A 236 14.26 2.75 -0.17
C ASN A 236 13.27 2.21 -1.23
N VAL A 237 12.55 1.13 -0.93
CA VAL A 237 11.51 0.59 -1.82
C VAL A 237 10.41 1.63 -2.06
N TYR A 238 9.93 2.27 -1.01
CA TYR A 238 8.95 3.35 -1.06
C TYR A 238 9.39 4.49 -1.98
N ASN A 239 10.59 5.01 -1.77
CA ASN A 239 11.13 6.13 -2.56
C ASN A 239 11.34 5.73 -4.03
N SER A 240 11.84 4.53 -4.30
CA SER A 240 12.03 4.04 -5.67
C SER A 240 10.70 3.84 -6.40
N THR A 241 9.69 3.33 -5.71
CA THR A 241 8.33 3.18 -6.25
C THR A 241 7.77 4.54 -6.66
N TYR A 242 7.85 5.56 -5.80
CA TYR A 242 7.42 6.92 -6.16
C TYR A 242 8.25 7.54 -7.29
N ALA A 243 9.55 7.26 -7.36
CA ALA A 243 10.37 7.73 -8.48
C ALA A 243 9.88 7.14 -9.82
N ILE A 244 9.46 5.88 -9.83
CA ILE A 244 8.88 5.22 -11.01
C ILE A 244 7.52 5.84 -11.35
N ILE A 245 6.60 5.94 -10.37
CA ILE A 245 5.27 6.54 -10.54
C ILE A 245 5.41 7.94 -11.12
N ASN A 246 6.18 8.81 -10.48
CA ASN A 246 6.37 10.20 -10.91
C ASN A 246 6.98 10.29 -12.30
N SER A 247 7.93 9.41 -12.65
CA SER A 247 8.56 9.40 -13.98
C SER A 247 7.54 9.11 -15.09
N ILE A 248 6.67 8.11 -14.89
CA ILE A 248 5.64 7.74 -15.87
C ILE A 248 4.55 8.81 -15.94
N VAL A 249 4.07 9.29 -14.81
CA VAL A 249 3.07 10.37 -14.75
C VAL A 249 3.59 11.64 -15.42
N ASP A 250 4.86 11.99 -15.19
CA ASP A 250 5.47 13.17 -15.82
C ASP A 250 5.67 13.03 -17.33
N GLU A 251 5.83 11.81 -17.83
CA GLU A 251 5.98 11.56 -19.28
C GLU A 251 4.62 11.59 -19.99
N TYR A 252 3.62 10.86 -19.50
CA TYR A 252 2.34 10.68 -20.17
C TYR A 252 1.25 11.68 -19.76
N LYS A 253 1.34 12.28 -18.58
CA LYS A 253 0.41 13.29 -18.04
C LYS A 253 -1.03 12.84 -17.80
N THR A 254 -1.30 11.55 -17.89
CA THR A 254 -2.63 10.96 -17.68
C THR A 254 -2.83 10.42 -16.26
N GLY A 255 -1.74 10.15 -15.55
CA GLY A 255 -1.78 9.48 -14.24
C GLY A 255 -1.97 7.96 -14.34
N ILE A 256 -2.34 7.40 -15.51
CA ILE A 256 -2.46 5.95 -15.69
C ILE A 256 -1.09 5.30 -15.81
N LEU A 257 -0.93 4.14 -15.17
CA LEU A 257 0.31 3.35 -15.14
C LEU A 257 0.14 2.07 -15.96
N PRO A 258 1.22 1.52 -16.57
CA PRO A 258 1.13 0.24 -17.26
C PRO A 258 1.06 -0.92 -16.26
N ASP A 259 0.55 -2.07 -16.71
CA ASP A 259 0.51 -3.29 -15.89
C ASP A 259 1.90 -3.72 -15.45
N PHE A 260 2.85 -3.77 -16.39
CA PHE A 260 4.24 -4.12 -16.11
C PHE A 260 5.20 -3.02 -16.52
N ILE A 261 6.24 -2.88 -15.72
CA ILE A 261 7.29 -1.85 -15.88
C ILE A 261 8.64 -2.55 -15.84
N VAL A 262 9.51 -2.25 -16.80
CA VAL A 262 10.83 -2.85 -16.92
C VAL A 262 11.91 -1.77 -16.98
N LYS A 263 13.15 -2.13 -16.57
CA LYS A 263 14.29 -1.22 -16.68
C LYS A 263 14.90 -1.30 -18.07
N ASP A 264 14.89 -0.19 -18.80
CA ASP A 264 15.58 -0.08 -20.07
C ASP A 264 17.10 -0.10 -19.88
N SER A 265 17.77 -1.12 -20.42
CA SER A 265 19.21 -1.36 -20.20
C SER A 265 20.10 -0.28 -20.84
N ALA A 266 19.60 0.48 -21.83
CA ALA A 266 20.37 1.51 -22.50
C ALA A 266 20.35 2.84 -21.75
N THR A 267 19.24 3.14 -21.08
CA THR A 267 19.02 4.41 -20.39
C THR A 267 19.02 4.30 -18.86
N GLY A 268 18.83 3.09 -18.33
CA GLY A 268 18.64 2.82 -16.91
C GLY A 268 17.30 3.30 -16.36
N LYS A 269 16.38 3.75 -17.20
CA LYS A 269 15.05 4.22 -16.79
C LYS A 269 14.05 3.07 -16.72
N PHE A 270 13.12 3.18 -15.80
CA PHE A 270 11.93 2.33 -15.78
C PHE A 270 10.91 2.84 -16.80
N ILE A 271 10.47 1.95 -17.68
CA ILE A 271 9.58 2.23 -18.81
C ILE A 271 8.47 1.17 -18.87
N PRO A 272 7.34 1.44 -19.54
CA PRO A 272 6.33 0.42 -19.82
C PRO A 272 6.95 -0.81 -20.48
N SER A 273 6.52 -2.01 -20.07
CA SER A 273 7.01 -3.25 -20.67
C SER A 273 6.61 -3.37 -22.14
N PRO A 274 7.32 -4.18 -22.95
CA PRO A 274 6.84 -4.53 -24.26
C PRO A 274 5.58 -5.40 -24.18
N PRO A 275 4.77 -5.46 -25.25
CA PRO A 275 3.65 -6.40 -25.34
C PRO A 275 4.11 -7.85 -25.15
N ASN A 276 3.28 -8.67 -24.52
CA ASN A 276 3.59 -10.08 -24.21
C ASN A 276 4.88 -10.24 -23.39
N PHE A 277 5.10 -9.32 -22.46
CA PHE A 277 6.20 -9.44 -21.50
C PHE A 277 5.97 -10.63 -20.56
N LEU A 278 4.79 -10.74 -19.98
CA LEU A 278 4.41 -11.82 -19.06
C LEU A 278 3.02 -12.40 -19.33
N GLU A 279 1.99 -11.56 -19.53
CA GLU A 279 0.59 -12.01 -19.54
C GLU A 279 -0.12 -11.78 -20.87
N SER A 280 0.04 -10.62 -21.52
CA SER A 280 -0.78 -10.24 -22.68
C SER A 280 -0.14 -9.20 -23.60
N ASP A 281 -0.82 -8.95 -24.72
CA ASP A 281 -0.47 -7.83 -25.62
C ASP A 281 -0.59 -6.45 -24.94
N TYR A 282 -1.23 -6.37 -23.77
CA TYR A 282 -1.53 -5.13 -23.06
C TYR A 282 -0.61 -4.84 -21.86
N ASP A 283 0.40 -5.68 -21.62
CA ASP A 283 1.32 -5.57 -20.47
C ASP A 283 1.94 -4.17 -20.27
N GLY A 284 2.18 -3.45 -21.35
CA GLY A 284 2.68 -2.08 -21.32
C GLY A 284 1.60 -1.00 -21.24
N TYR A 285 0.34 -1.35 -21.00
CA TYR A 285 -0.79 -0.44 -20.89
C TYR A 285 -1.49 -0.55 -19.53
N TYR A 286 -2.40 0.37 -19.25
CA TYR A 286 -3.28 0.31 -18.08
C TYR A 286 -4.36 -0.72 -18.33
N TYR A 287 -4.24 -1.87 -17.65
CA TYR A 287 -5.15 -2.99 -17.85
C TYR A 287 -5.49 -3.66 -16.51
N TYR A 288 -5.71 -4.96 -16.46
CA TYR A 288 -6.25 -5.66 -15.28
C TYR A 288 -5.30 -5.73 -14.07
N ASN A 289 -4.00 -5.49 -14.22
CA ASN A 289 -3.09 -5.33 -13.08
C ASN A 289 -3.13 -3.90 -12.54
N SER A 290 -2.89 -2.91 -13.40
CA SER A 290 -2.79 -1.50 -13.00
C SER A 290 -4.13 -0.82 -12.71
N CYS A 291 -5.28 -1.45 -13.05
CA CYS A 291 -6.61 -0.97 -12.69
C CYS A 291 -6.75 -0.67 -11.18
N ARG A 292 -5.94 -1.31 -10.34
CA ARG A 292 -5.87 -1.13 -8.89
C ARG A 292 -5.13 0.11 -8.44
N THR A 293 -4.30 0.72 -9.31
CA THR A 293 -3.41 1.84 -8.93
C THR A 293 -4.13 3.08 -8.42
N PRO A 294 -5.33 3.48 -8.95
CA PRO A 294 -6.06 4.61 -8.39
C PRO A 294 -6.44 4.40 -6.92
N TRP A 295 -6.76 3.18 -6.53
CA TRP A 295 -7.00 2.81 -5.13
C TRP A 295 -5.69 2.76 -4.34
N ARG A 296 -4.73 1.90 -4.77
CA ARG A 296 -3.53 1.55 -4.00
C ARG A 296 -2.65 2.76 -3.68
N ILE A 297 -2.44 3.65 -4.66
CA ILE A 297 -1.57 4.82 -4.46
C ILE A 297 -2.32 5.91 -3.69
N SER A 298 -3.61 6.13 -3.99
CA SER A 298 -4.39 7.18 -3.31
C SER A 298 -4.55 6.94 -1.81
N MET A 299 -4.54 5.68 -1.36
CA MET A 299 -4.57 5.35 0.07
C MET A 299 -3.42 5.99 0.85
N ASP A 300 -2.26 6.17 0.23
CA ASP A 300 -1.11 6.78 0.91
C ASP A 300 -1.34 8.28 1.21
N TYR A 301 -2.13 8.97 0.40
CA TYR A 301 -2.58 10.31 0.78
C TYR A 301 -3.70 10.28 1.83
N LEU A 302 -4.70 9.41 1.65
CA LEU A 302 -5.86 9.35 2.54
C LEU A 302 -5.47 8.96 3.98
N ILE A 303 -4.42 8.15 4.14
CA ILE A 303 -3.98 7.62 5.43
C ILE A 303 -2.76 8.37 5.97
N ASN A 304 -1.74 8.56 5.14
CA ASN A 304 -0.44 9.10 5.55
C ASN A 304 -0.24 10.59 5.18
N GLY A 305 -1.13 11.16 4.35
CA GLY A 305 -1.01 12.55 3.89
C GLY A 305 0.12 12.78 2.89
N ASN A 306 0.54 11.75 2.14
CA ASN A 306 1.63 11.87 1.18
C ASN A 306 1.26 12.74 -0.02
N GLU A 307 2.05 13.80 -0.28
CA GLU A 307 1.77 14.76 -1.34
C GLU A 307 2.06 14.23 -2.76
N ASP A 308 2.96 13.26 -2.92
CA ASP A 308 3.16 12.59 -4.21
C ASP A 308 1.95 11.71 -4.57
N ALA A 309 1.36 11.03 -3.59
CA ALA A 309 0.11 10.31 -3.76
C ALA A 309 -1.05 11.26 -4.11
N LYS A 310 -1.11 12.42 -3.47
CA LYS A 310 -2.10 13.47 -3.80
C LYS A 310 -1.95 13.94 -5.24
N LYS A 311 -0.73 14.25 -5.65
CA LYS A 311 -0.43 14.66 -7.04
C LYS A 311 -0.84 13.59 -8.05
N PHE A 312 -0.57 12.30 -7.74
CA PHE A 312 -1.01 11.19 -8.56
C PHE A 312 -2.54 11.13 -8.65
N ALA A 313 -3.22 11.16 -7.49
CA ALA A 313 -4.67 11.08 -7.40
C ALA A 313 -5.37 12.24 -8.15
N ASP A 314 -4.87 13.46 -8.01
CA ASP A 314 -5.38 14.61 -8.75
C ASP A 314 -5.20 14.43 -10.26
N THR A 315 -3.99 14.00 -10.70
CA THR A 315 -3.68 13.85 -12.12
C THR A 315 -4.57 12.80 -12.78
N ILE A 316 -4.75 11.63 -12.15
CA ILE A 316 -5.55 10.55 -12.73
C ILE A 316 -7.06 10.86 -12.66
N THR A 317 -7.50 11.57 -11.62
CA THR A 317 -8.89 12.02 -11.48
C THR A 317 -9.24 13.07 -12.54
N ASP A 318 -8.40 14.07 -12.75
CA ASP A 318 -8.60 15.09 -13.79
C ASP A 318 -8.66 14.44 -15.18
N PHE A 319 -7.72 13.53 -15.47
CA PHE A 319 -7.69 12.80 -16.73
C PHE A 319 -8.99 12.03 -16.97
N ILE A 320 -9.42 11.18 -16.01
CA ILE A 320 -10.56 10.29 -16.23
C ILE A 320 -11.89 11.06 -16.27
N SER A 321 -12.04 12.10 -15.45
CA SER A 321 -13.25 12.92 -15.46
C SER A 321 -13.39 13.71 -16.76
N GLU A 322 -12.30 14.26 -17.31
CA GLU A 322 -12.30 14.89 -18.63
C GLU A 322 -12.59 13.88 -19.74
N LYS A 323 -11.96 12.71 -19.68
CA LYS A 323 -12.08 11.64 -20.67
C LYS A 323 -13.50 11.11 -20.82
N THR A 324 -14.21 10.99 -19.70
CA THR A 324 -15.60 10.51 -19.63
C THR A 324 -16.64 11.64 -19.78
N GLY A 325 -16.19 12.90 -19.86
CA GLY A 325 -17.09 14.06 -19.88
C GLY A 325 -17.86 14.25 -18.56
N GLY A 326 -17.32 13.72 -17.45
CA GLY A 326 -17.92 13.79 -16.14
C GLY A 326 -18.95 12.68 -15.85
N ASP A 327 -19.02 11.65 -16.67
CA ASP A 327 -19.89 10.49 -16.48
C ASP A 327 -19.06 9.24 -16.15
N PRO A 328 -19.04 8.76 -14.89
CA PRO A 328 -18.25 7.60 -14.50
C PRO A 328 -18.64 6.29 -15.19
N SER A 329 -19.87 6.18 -15.72
CA SER A 329 -20.32 5.00 -16.47
C SER A 329 -19.62 4.82 -17.82
N GLU A 330 -18.91 5.86 -18.28
CA GLU A 330 -18.09 5.85 -19.50
C GLU A 330 -16.63 5.44 -19.25
N ILE A 331 -16.25 5.07 -18.03
CA ILE A 331 -14.92 4.51 -17.72
C ILE A 331 -14.81 3.15 -18.41
N LYS A 332 -13.76 2.95 -19.24
CA LYS A 332 -13.58 1.73 -20.01
C LYS A 332 -12.58 0.77 -19.36
N ALA A 333 -12.71 -0.50 -19.70
CA ALA A 333 -11.79 -1.55 -19.28
C ALA A 333 -10.46 -1.44 -20.04
N GLY A 334 -9.59 -0.56 -19.52
CA GLY A 334 -8.23 -0.38 -19.99
C GLY A 334 -8.01 0.79 -20.94
N TYR A 335 -6.79 1.32 -20.85
CA TYR A 335 -6.33 2.46 -21.64
C TYR A 335 -4.86 2.31 -22.01
N LYS A 336 -4.50 2.77 -23.22
CA LYS A 336 -3.12 3.09 -23.54
C LYS A 336 -2.68 4.29 -22.70
N LEU A 337 -1.38 4.44 -22.45
CA LEU A 337 -0.90 5.50 -21.55
C LEU A 337 -1.16 6.93 -22.10
N ASP A 338 -1.45 7.08 -23.37
CA ASP A 338 -1.93 8.34 -23.98
C ASP A 338 -3.43 8.61 -23.74
N GLY A 339 -4.11 7.73 -23.02
CA GLY A 339 -5.54 7.82 -22.71
C GLY A 339 -6.47 7.27 -23.81
N THR A 340 -5.96 6.57 -24.81
CA THR A 340 -6.80 5.90 -25.81
C THR A 340 -7.40 4.64 -25.18
N PRO A 341 -8.75 4.46 -25.13
CA PRO A 341 -9.35 3.23 -24.64
C PRO A 341 -8.87 1.99 -25.40
N ILE A 342 -8.70 0.89 -24.69
CA ILE A 342 -8.36 -0.41 -25.25
C ILE A 342 -9.65 -1.16 -25.60
N GLU A 343 -10.59 -1.17 -24.66
CA GLU A 343 -11.86 -1.84 -24.78
C GLU A 343 -13.01 -0.83 -24.96
N ASP A 344 -14.17 -1.28 -25.39
CA ASP A 344 -15.38 -0.46 -25.57
C ASP A 344 -16.44 -0.70 -24.49
N TYR A 345 -16.18 -1.63 -23.56
CA TYR A 345 -17.04 -1.95 -22.40
C TYR A 345 -16.44 -1.34 -21.11
N ASP A 346 -17.29 -1.22 -20.11
CA ASP A 346 -16.97 -0.88 -18.72
C ASP A 346 -16.79 -2.14 -17.89
N ASP A 347 -16.01 -2.01 -16.80
CA ASP A 347 -15.82 -3.10 -15.84
C ASP A 347 -15.66 -2.50 -14.44
N LEU A 348 -16.26 -3.12 -13.44
CA LEU A 348 -16.30 -2.61 -12.07
C LEU A 348 -14.91 -2.45 -11.44
N CYS A 349 -13.98 -3.36 -11.75
CA CYS A 349 -12.60 -3.28 -11.25
C CYS A 349 -11.81 -2.08 -11.81
N PHE A 350 -12.27 -1.47 -12.91
CA PHE A 350 -11.73 -0.21 -13.42
C PHE A 350 -12.46 1.01 -12.85
N THR A 351 -13.74 0.90 -12.47
CA THR A 351 -14.52 2.02 -11.94
C THR A 351 -14.29 2.23 -10.45
N ALA A 352 -14.39 1.18 -9.64
CA ALA A 352 -14.33 1.28 -8.18
C ALA A 352 -13.03 1.93 -7.63
N PRO A 353 -11.83 1.65 -8.15
CA PRO A 353 -10.59 2.29 -7.68
C PRO A 353 -10.57 3.81 -7.82
N PHE A 354 -11.25 4.37 -8.83
CA PHE A 354 -11.33 5.82 -9.01
C PHE A 354 -12.12 6.53 -7.91
N MET A 355 -12.94 5.82 -7.14
CA MET A 355 -13.60 6.36 -5.96
C MET A 355 -12.57 6.96 -4.98
N LEU A 356 -11.49 6.22 -4.72
CA LEU A 356 -10.47 6.65 -3.76
C LEU A 356 -9.55 7.74 -4.31
N ALA A 357 -9.24 7.71 -5.61
CA ALA A 357 -8.55 8.81 -6.25
C ALA A 357 -9.37 10.11 -6.19
N ALA A 358 -10.68 10.02 -6.45
CA ALA A 358 -11.59 11.14 -6.35
C ALA A 358 -11.77 11.64 -4.90
N ALA A 359 -11.71 10.75 -3.91
CA ALA A 359 -11.79 11.11 -2.49
C ALA A 359 -10.63 11.99 -2.02
N CYS A 360 -9.47 11.91 -2.68
CA CYS A 360 -8.31 12.77 -2.41
C CYS A 360 -8.54 14.24 -2.80
N GLY A 361 -9.46 14.52 -3.73
CA GLY A 361 -9.71 15.83 -4.29
C GLY A 361 -10.83 16.62 -3.61
N ASP A 362 -11.01 17.87 -4.06
CA ASP A 362 -12.08 18.75 -3.57
C ASP A 362 -13.41 18.58 -4.34
N ASN A 363 -13.41 17.86 -5.48
CA ASN A 363 -14.59 17.67 -6.34
C ASN A 363 -15.52 16.58 -5.77
N LYS A 364 -16.32 16.98 -4.81
CA LYS A 364 -17.28 16.07 -4.16
C LYS A 364 -18.39 15.55 -5.09
N GLU A 365 -18.74 16.30 -6.13
CA GLU A 365 -19.74 15.85 -7.10
C GLU A 365 -19.21 14.67 -7.92
N TRP A 366 -17.96 14.75 -8.36
CA TRP A 366 -17.30 13.66 -9.07
C TRP A 366 -17.10 12.43 -8.16
N HIS A 367 -16.60 12.63 -6.94
CA HIS A 367 -16.43 11.54 -5.98
C HIS A 367 -17.75 10.80 -5.73
N ASN A 368 -18.84 11.54 -5.46
CA ASN A 368 -20.16 10.94 -5.25
C ASN A 368 -20.64 10.19 -6.50
N ALA A 369 -20.46 10.76 -7.70
CA ALA A 369 -20.86 10.12 -8.94
C ALA A 369 -20.12 8.80 -9.18
N VAL A 370 -18.79 8.74 -8.94
CA VAL A 370 -18.00 7.49 -9.05
C VAL A 370 -18.49 6.46 -8.03
N ARG A 371 -18.70 6.88 -6.76
CA ARG A 371 -19.23 5.99 -5.72
C ARG A 371 -20.60 5.45 -6.08
N GLU A 372 -21.53 6.30 -6.48
CA GLU A 372 -22.88 5.89 -6.89
C GLU A 372 -22.81 4.91 -8.07
N THR A 373 -21.98 5.20 -9.08
CA THR A 373 -21.81 4.29 -10.23
C THR A 373 -21.28 2.92 -9.79
N ALA A 374 -20.27 2.88 -8.91
CA ALA A 374 -19.74 1.61 -8.41
C ALA A 374 -20.76 0.83 -7.55
N VAL A 375 -21.57 1.52 -6.74
CA VAL A 375 -22.63 0.89 -5.94
C VAL A 375 -23.74 0.38 -6.82
N ASP A 376 -24.23 1.19 -7.76
CA ASP A 376 -25.33 0.87 -8.67
C ASP A 376 -24.97 -0.21 -9.70
N TYR A 377 -23.69 -0.45 -9.96
CA TYR A 377 -23.22 -1.58 -10.77
C TYR A 377 -23.74 -2.92 -10.21
N GLY A 378 -23.98 -2.97 -8.89
CA GLY A 378 -24.54 -4.12 -8.21
C GLY A 378 -23.51 -5.23 -8.01
N GLU A 379 -23.94 -6.45 -8.30
CA GLU A 379 -23.11 -7.65 -8.21
C GLU A 379 -22.34 -7.84 -9.53
N ASP A 380 -21.10 -8.30 -9.43
CA ASP A 380 -20.23 -8.57 -10.57
C ASP A 380 -19.55 -9.94 -10.39
N VAL A 381 -18.43 -10.13 -11.06
CA VAL A 381 -17.52 -11.26 -10.88
C VAL A 381 -16.64 -11.04 -9.66
N TYR A 382 -15.93 -12.09 -9.23
CA TYR A 382 -15.07 -12.06 -8.05
C TYR A 382 -14.15 -10.82 -8.00
N PHE A 383 -13.48 -10.50 -9.10
CA PHE A 383 -12.46 -9.45 -9.12
C PHE A 383 -13.06 -8.05 -8.90
N GLY A 384 -14.12 -7.73 -9.65
CA GLY A 384 -14.84 -6.47 -9.50
C GLY A 384 -15.50 -6.32 -8.13
N ASP A 385 -16.21 -7.36 -7.67
CA ASP A 385 -16.87 -7.38 -6.36
C ASP A 385 -15.87 -7.17 -5.21
N THR A 386 -14.72 -7.84 -5.27
CA THR A 386 -13.71 -7.78 -4.19
C THR A 386 -13.00 -6.43 -4.14
N ILE A 387 -12.61 -5.87 -5.29
CA ILE A 387 -12.00 -4.54 -5.36
C ILE A 387 -13.01 -3.47 -4.89
N LYS A 388 -14.28 -3.56 -5.33
CA LYS A 388 -15.34 -2.67 -4.86
C LYS A 388 -15.49 -2.75 -3.34
N MET A 389 -15.51 -3.95 -2.76
CA MET A 389 -15.63 -4.13 -1.31
C MET A 389 -14.51 -3.41 -0.56
N LEU A 390 -13.26 -3.59 -1.01
CA LEU A 390 -12.10 -2.93 -0.41
C LEU A 390 -12.16 -1.40 -0.56
N CYS A 391 -12.55 -0.91 -1.73
CA CYS A 391 -12.72 0.53 -1.95
C CYS A 391 -13.83 1.13 -1.07
N LEU A 392 -14.96 0.45 -0.91
CA LEU A 392 -16.06 0.90 -0.03
C LEU A 392 -15.62 0.96 1.43
N ILE A 393 -14.88 -0.03 1.93
CA ILE A 393 -14.33 -0.02 3.30
C ILE A 393 -13.47 1.22 3.52
N VAL A 394 -12.57 1.52 2.58
CA VAL A 394 -11.66 2.68 2.69
C VAL A 394 -12.44 4.00 2.59
N ASP A 395 -13.36 4.12 1.64
CA ASP A 395 -14.14 5.34 1.41
C ASP A 395 -15.04 5.69 2.60
N ASP A 396 -15.63 4.70 3.23
CA ASP A 396 -16.43 4.86 4.46
C ASP A 396 -15.56 5.11 5.71
N GLY A 397 -14.22 5.01 5.61
CA GLY A 397 -13.30 5.21 6.73
C GLY A 397 -13.19 4.01 7.67
N GLY A 398 -13.55 2.81 7.19
CA GLY A 398 -13.44 1.55 7.94
C GLY A 398 -12.07 0.86 7.82
N TRP A 399 -11.11 1.48 7.13
CA TRP A 399 -9.78 0.91 7.01
C TRP A 399 -9.03 0.97 8.33
N ILE A 400 -8.50 -0.17 8.76
CA ILE A 400 -7.72 -0.27 10.00
C ILE A 400 -6.26 0.05 9.67
N VAL A 401 -5.74 1.10 10.28
CA VAL A 401 -4.30 1.38 10.28
C VAL A 401 -3.70 0.58 11.44
N PRO A 402 -2.77 -0.35 11.17
CA PRO A 402 -2.17 -1.15 12.23
C PRO A 402 -1.54 -0.28 13.31
N GLU A 403 -1.83 -0.60 14.57
CA GLU A 403 -1.05 -0.06 15.68
C GLU A 403 0.35 -0.67 15.55
N THR A 404 1.27 0.09 15.03
CA THR A 404 2.65 -0.25 15.23
C THR A 404 2.89 -0.06 16.72
N ASP A 405 3.45 -1.07 17.42
CA ASP A 405 4.10 -0.81 18.69
C ASP A 405 5.36 0.03 18.38
N GLY A 406 5.14 1.12 17.68
CA GLY A 406 5.98 2.24 17.91
C GLY A 406 5.98 2.28 19.40
N ASN A 407 7.13 1.99 19.98
CA ASN A 407 7.42 2.54 21.26
C ASN A 407 6.68 3.87 21.24
N THR A 408 5.56 4.01 22.00
CA THR A 408 5.03 5.27 22.42
C THR A 408 5.99 5.83 23.48
N ASP A 409 7.26 5.79 23.19
CA ASP A 409 8.08 6.94 23.31
C ASP A 409 7.45 7.93 22.32
N GLU A 410 6.45 8.70 22.78
CA GLU A 410 6.32 10.08 22.27
C GLU A 410 7.75 10.51 22.11
N THR A 411 8.18 10.66 20.85
CA THR A 411 9.57 11.11 20.61
C THR A 411 9.62 12.43 21.31
N VAL A 412 10.05 12.40 22.56
CA VAL A 412 10.13 13.61 23.37
C VAL A 412 11.16 14.44 22.68
N LEU A 413 10.69 15.42 21.91
CA LEU A 413 11.52 16.23 21.05
C LEU A 413 12.75 16.69 21.85
N GLY A 414 13.92 16.25 21.43
CA GLY A 414 15.18 16.49 22.12
C GLY A 414 15.67 15.34 23.02
N ASP A 415 14.89 14.30 23.31
CA ASP A 415 15.30 13.13 24.11
C ASP A 415 16.16 12.18 23.29
N VAL A 416 17.42 12.55 23.08
CA VAL A 416 18.35 11.80 22.24
C VAL A 416 18.98 10.60 22.93
N ASN A 417 18.81 10.47 24.27
CA ASN A 417 19.31 9.35 25.06
C ASN A 417 18.22 8.29 25.35
N LYS A 418 16.95 8.56 24.96
CA LYS A 418 15.80 7.68 25.15
C LYS A 418 15.50 7.34 26.60
N ASP A 419 15.66 8.30 27.53
CA ASP A 419 15.29 8.09 28.92
C ASP A 419 13.82 8.48 29.23
N GLY A 420 13.06 8.89 28.19
CA GLY A 420 11.65 9.29 28.26
C GLY A 420 11.45 10.75 28.68
N LYS A 421 12.52 11.58 28.73
CA LYS A 421 12.45 12.98 29.13
C LYS A 421 13.47 13.83 28.42
N PHE A 422 13.04 14.93 27.81
CA PHE A 422 14.00 15.94 27.37
C PHE A 422 14.58 16.72 28.56
N SER A 423 15.90 16.68 28.70
CA SER A 423 16.65 17.26 29.82
C SER A 423 18.02 17.81 29.41
N ILE A 424 18.77 18.30 30.39
CA ILE A 424 20.17 18.73 30.16
C ILE A 424 21.07 17.55 29.78
N ALA A 425 20.72 16.29 30.14
CA ALA A 425 21.48 15.11 29.78
C ALA A 425 21.49 14.91 28.26
N ASP A 426 20.38 15.16 27.58
CA ASP A 426 20.25 15.05 26.13
C ASP A 426 21.09 16.09 25.40
N VAL A 427 21.12 17.31 25.91
CA VAL A 427 21.98 18.37 25.38
C VAL A 427 23.44 17.96 25.47
N VAL A 428 23.85 17.25 26.55
CA VAL A 428 25.21 16.74 26.72
C VAL A 428 25.48 15.58 25.75
N THR A 429 24.55 14.65 25.60
CA THR A 429 24.62 13.53 24.65
C THR A 429 24.74 14.07 23.20
N MET A 430 23.88 15.03 22.80
CA MET A 430 23.95 15.70 21.50
C MET A 430 25.34 16.38 21.30
N GLN A 431 25.83 17.08 22.30
CA GLN A 431 27.15 17.72 22.21
C GLN A 431 28.27 16.69 22.04
N ASN A 432 28.21 15.57 22.74
CA ASN A 432 29.22 14.50 22.63
C ASN A 432 29.13 13.81 21.26
N TYR A 433 27.90 13.60 20.72
CA TYR A 433 27.71 13.09 19.38
C TYR A 433 28.36 13.98 18.32
N LEU A 434 28.12 15.28 18.36
CA LEU A 434 28.69 16.23 17.41
C LEU A 434 30.25 16.32 17.53
N LEU A 435 30.81 15.94 18.68
CA LEU A 435 32.23 15.80 18.88
C LEU A 435 32.80 14.41 18.52
N GLY A 436 31.95 13.49 18.01
CA GLY A 436 32.34 12.13 17.66
C GLY A 436 32.68 11.24 18.84
N ARG A 437 32.17 11.52 20.05
CA ARG A 437 32.48 10.83 21.31
C ARG A 437 31.38 9.85 21.75
N GLU A 438 30.18 9.99 21.22
CA GLU A 438 29.00 9.22 21.63
C GLU A 438 28.08 9.03 20.42
N THR A 439 27.13 8.06 20.48
CA THR A 439 26.07 7.86 19.49
C THR A 439 24.75 8.33 20.09
N LEU A 440 23.81 8.78 19.26
CA LEU A 440 22.44 9.07 19.69
C LEU A 440 21.67 7.77 19.78
N ALA A 441 20.87 7.58 20.82
CA ALA A 441 19.90 6.49 20.92
C ALA A 441 18.65 6.78 20.05
N ASP A 442 18.32 8.07 19.88
CA ASP A 442 17.29 8.54 18.96
C ASP A 442 17.77 9.78 18.21
N TRP A 443 18.13 9.60 16.94
CA TRP A 443 18.56 10.73 16.12
C TRP A 443 17.37 11.60 15.66
N LYS A 444 16.16 11.00 15.48
CA LYS A 444 14.94 11.75 15.10
C LYS A 444 14.53 12.72 16.20
N ALA A 445 14.65 12.30 17.46
CA ALA A 445 14.44 13.20 18.59
C ALA A 445 15.46 14.36 18.61
N GLY A 446 16.63 14.15 18.03
CA GLY A 446 17.70 15.13 17.95
C GLY A 446 17.53 16.17 16.84
N ASP A 447 16.82 15.85 15.76
CA ASP A 447 16.52 16.77 14.66
C ASP A 447 15.36 17.70 15.06
N VAL A 448 15.68 18.63 15.96
CA VAL A 448 14.69 19.56 16.54
C VAL A 448 14.29 20.70 15.59
N ASN A 449 14.89 20.76 14.41
CA ASN A 449 14.58 21.75 13.37
C ASN A 449 13.89 21.11 12.14
N ASN A 450 13.78 19.77 12.08
CA ASN A 450 13.18 18.97 11.00
C ASN A 450 13.81 19.20 9.62
N ASP A 451 15.15 19.36 9.58
CA ASP A 451 15.87 19.50 8.30
C ASP A 451 16.59 18.20 7.86
N ASN A 452 16.37 17.10 8.59
CA ASN A 452 16.99 15.79 8.42
C ASN A 452 18.52 15.78 8.53
N ILE A 453 19.12 16.77 9.21
CA ILE A 453 20.54 16.89 9.47
C ILE A 453 20.78 17.13 10.95
N ILE A 454 21.52 16.25 11.63
CA ILE A 454 21.92 16.49 13.02
C ILE A 454 23.19 17.35 13.03
N ASP A 455 23.04 18.59 13.45
CA ASP A 455 24.16 19.53 13.51
C ASP A 455 24.12 20.50 14.70
N VAL A 456 24.96 21.52 14.64
CA VAL A 456 25.08 22.53 15.70
C VAL A 456 23.79 23.38 15.86
N PHE A 457 22.96 23.46 14.85
CA PHE A 457 21.71 24.23 14.93
C PHE A 457 20.70 23.52 15.82
N ASP A 458 20.64 22.16 15.76
CA ASP A 458 19.83 21.35 16.67
C ASP A 458 20.30 21.51 18.11
N LEU A 459 21.61 21.37 18.32
CA LEU A 459 22.18 21.58 19.65
C LEU A 459 21.85 22.98 20.21
N CYS A 460 21.86 24.01 19.37
CA CYS A 460 21.48 25.36 19.78
C CYS A 460 20.00 25.46 20.13
N ARG A 461 19.11 24.82 19.36
CA ARG A 461 17.67 24.77 19.66
C ARG A 461 17.39 23.99 20.93
N MET A 462 17.99 22.81 21.11
CA MET A 462 17.89 22.02 22.34
C MET A 462 18.30 22.82 23.58
N LYS A 463 19.40 23.57 23.52
CA LYS A 463 19.83 24.46 24.61
C LYS A 463 18.78 25.52 24.93
N ASN A 464 18.17 26.12 23.92
CA ASN A 464 17.10 27.10 24.11
C ASN A 464 15.83 26.47 24.69
N MET A 465 15.49 25.24 24.29
CA MET A 465 14.34 24.51 24.83
C MET A 465 14.54 24.22 26.32
N VAL A 466 15.72 23.74 26.76
CA VAL A 466 16.03 23.53 28.19
C VAL A 466 15.92 24.84 28.96
N LEU A 467 16.46 25.93 28.43
CA LEU A 467 16.36 27.25 29.10
C LEU A 467 14.91 27.77 29.23
N SER A 468 14.03 27.36 28.31
CA SER A 468 12.59 27.73 28.36
C SER A 468 11.83 26.94 29.42
N GLN A 469 12.26 25.73 29.77
CA GLN A 469 11.69 24.91 30.83
C GLN A 469 12.05 25.41 32.26
N LEU A 470 13.08 26.24 32.36
CA LEU A 470 13.55 26.80 33.65
C LEU A 470 12.89 28.14 34.01
N LYS A 471 12.01 28.66 33.17
CA LYS A 471 11.22 29.85 33.40
C LYS A 471 9.79 29.53 33.84
#